data_c5c4ce45d30dd6012f2eb3b44ff1b4bb
#
_entry.id   c5c4ce45d30dd6012f2eb3b44ff1b4bb
#
_cell.length_a   1.000
_cell.length_b   1.000
_cell.length_c   1.000
_cell.angle_alpha   90.00
_cell.angle_beta   90.00
_cell.angle_gamma   90.00
#
_symmetry.space_group_name_H-M   'P 1'
#
loop_
_entity.id
_entity.type
_entity.pdbx_description
1 polymer ?
#
loop_
_entity_poly.entity_id
_entity_poly.type
_entity_poly.pdbx_seq_one_letter_code
_entity_poly.pdbx_strand_id
1 'polypeptide(L)'
;LEDIPVKAAKTGMLYSKEIMDVVAGTIDRHELRVVVDPVFRAGTGDLLIREEDKEALIEAIVPRSFVITPNRHEAEDMAQTKIKTVNDMKKAASKISKLGAKAVVVKGGHLKGADVTDILHYDGEFKIFTKPRVIVEAHGGGCTFSAAIAAYLALDYDVVEAVTKAEEFMQNAITYGLAVGKGRVPVNPMATLFNEAEKYRVLEDVSKAAETIEDHPEFLPYM
;
A
#
# COMPACT_ATOMS: atom_id res chain seq x y z
N LEU A 1 19.57 11.61 8.52
CA LEU A 1 20.05 10.24 8.19
C LEU A 1 21.36 9.90 8.91
N GLU A 2 22.19 10.88 9.24
CA GLU A 2 23.44 10.67 10.00
C GLU A 2 23.18 10.41 11.50
N ASP A 3 22.10 10.97 12.05
CA ASP A 3 21.75 10.87 13.47
C ASP A 3 20.90 9.62 13.77
N ILE A 4 19.95 9.31 12.88
CA ILE A 4 19.04 8.18 13.05
C ILE A 4 19.21 7.19 11.91
N PRO A 5 19.54 5.90 12.18
CA PRO A 5 19.66 4.89 11.15
C PRO A 5 18.29 4.57 10.53
N VAL A 6 18.12 4.90 9.24
CA VAL A 6 16.90 4.63 8.46
C VAL A 6 17.14 3.41 7.58
N LYS A 7 16.36 2.34 7.76
CA LYS A 7 16.47 1.09 6.99
C LYS A 7 15.68 1.10 5.69
N ALA A 8 14.57 1.84 5.64
CA ALA A 8 13.77 2.04 4.45
C ALA A 8 13.07 3.39 4.49
N ALA A 9 12.75 3.93 3.34
CA ALA A 9 12.04 5.19 3.18
C ALA A 9 10.91 5.07 2.17
N LYS A 10 10.01 6.05 2.13
CA LYS A 10 8.93 6.15 1.16
C LYS A 10 8.92 7.54 0.54
N THR A 11 8.74 7.62 -0.79
CA THR A 11 8.41 8.87 -1.47
C THR A 11 6.97 8.82 -1.97
N GLY A 12 6.32 9.97 -1.98
CA GLY A 12 5.02 10.18 -2.61
C GLY A 12 5.09 11.27 -3.65
N MET A 13 4.35 12.37 -3.46
CA MET A 13 4.34 13.51 -4.36
C MET A 13 5.72 14.16 -4.48
N LEU A 14 6.30 14.09 -5.68
CA LEU A 14 7.54 14.77 -6.07
C LEU A 14 7.18 15.75 -7.20
N TYR A 15 6.88 16.99 -6.81
CA TYR A 15 6.21 17.95 -7.68
C TYR A 15 7.04 18.39 -8.89
N SER A 16 8.37 18.52 -8.76
CA SER A 16 9.24 19.06 -9.81
C SER A 16 10.54 18.28 -9.96
N LYS A 17 11.19 18.45 -11.11
CA LYS A 17 12.50 17.84 -11.41
C LYS A 17 13.54 18.19 -10.35
N GLU A 18 13.59 19.43 -9.90
CA GLU A 18 14.57 19.88 -8.90
C GLU A 18 14.42 19.11 -7.57
N ILE A 19 13.18 18.83 -7.15
CA ILE A 19 12.91 17.99 -5.97
C ILE A 19 13.37 16.55 -6.22
N MET A 20 13.10 16.02 -7.41
CA MET A 20 13.50 14.65 -7.78
C MET A 20 15.01 14.51 -7.82
N ASP A 21 15.75 15.47 -8.34
CA ASP A 21 17.21 15.46 -8.38
C ASP A 21 17.81 15.41 -6.96
N VAL A 22 17.27 16.21 -6.02
CA VAL A 22 17.69 16.18 -4.61
C VAL A 22 17.37 14.85 -3.96
N VAL A 23 16.18 14.31 -4.19
CA VAL A 23 15.74 13.01 -3.65
C VAL A 23 16.61 11.89 -4.22
N ALA A 24 16.84 11.87 -5.53
CA ALA A 24 17.68 10.88 -6.20
C ALA A 24 19.12 10.89 -5.64
N GLY A 25 19.72 12.07 -5.51
CA GLY A 25 21.06 12.21 -4.92
C GLY A 25 21.12 11.79 -3.44
N THR A 26 20.01 11.94 -2.70
CA THR A 26 19.91 11.50 -1.31
C THR A 26 19.81 9.97 -1.23
N ILE A 27 19.01 9.35 -2.12
CA ILE A 27 18.89 7.89 -2.20
C ILE A 27 20.26 7.27 -2.50
N ASP A 28 20.98 7.80 -3.50
CA ASP A 28 22.29 7.30 -3.91
C ASP A 28 23.34 7.46 -2.79
N ARG A 29 23.38 8.64 -2.14
CA ARG A 29 24.36 8.92 -1.07
C ARG A 29 24.22 8.02 0.15
N HIS A 30 22.98 7.64 0.50
CA HIS A 30 22.69 6.88 1.71
C HIS A 30 22.27 5.43 1.42
N GLU A 31 22.33 4.98 0.16
CA GLU A 31 21.95 3.62 -0.28
C GLU A 31 20.59 3.18 0.25
N LEU A 32 19.61 4.09 0.23
CA LEU A 32 18.30 3.87 0.85
C LEU A 32 17.47 2.85 0.07
N ARG A 33 16.85 1.92 0.79
CA ARG A 33 15.76 1.10 0.24
C ARG A 33 14.48 1.95 0.19
N VAL A 34 14.13 2.47 -1.00
CA VAL A 34 13.00 3.40 -1.14
C VAL A 34 11.81 2.75 -1.81
N VAL A 35 10.65 2.87 -1.19
CA VAL A 35 9.35 2.57 -1.79
C VAL A 35 8.83 3.84 -2.46
N VAL A 36 8.63 3.79 -3.77
CA VAL A 36 8.15 4.92 -4.56
C VAL A 36 6.67 4.75 -4.87
N ASP A 37 5.82 5.67 -4.40
CA ASP A 37 4.45 5.83 -4.89
C ASP A 37 4.50 6.93 -5.96
N PRO A 38 4.41 6.59 -7.26
CA PRO A 38 4.64 7.56 -8.35
C PRO A 38 3.38 8.38 -8.60
N VAL A 39 3.04 9.26 -7.67
CA VAL A 39 1.77 9.99 -7.67
C VAL A 39 1.78 11.06 -8.75
N PHE A 40 1.13 10.80 -9.89
CA PHE A 40 0.94 11.80 -10.96
C PHE A 40 -0.29 12.68 -10.73
N ARG A 41 -1.35 12.10 -10.14
CA ARG A 41 -2.62 12.80 -9.91
C ARG A 41 -3.16 12.51 -8.51
N ALA A 42 -3.81 13.51 -7.94
CA ALA A 42 -4.63 13.33 -6.76
C ALA A 42 -5.83 12.42 -7.06
N GLY A 43 -6.43 11.85 -6.04
CA GLY A 43 -7.69 11.12 -6.18
C GLY A 43 -8.84 11.97 -6.72
N THR A 44 -8.75 13.31 -6.63
CA THR A 44 -9.65 14.29 -7.24
C THR A 44 -9.42 14.48 -8.74
N GLY A 45 -8.29 14.01 -9.28
CA GLY A 45 -7.89 14.15 -10.67
C GLY A 45 -6.89 15.28 -10.95
N ASP A 46 -6.62 16.13 -9.95
CA ASP A 46 -5.67 17.24 -10.08
C ASP A 46 -4.25 16.71 -10.28
N LEU A 47 -3.47 17.38 -11.13
CA LEU A 47 -2.07 17.05 -11.35
C LEU A 47 -1.25 17.38 -10.11
N LEU A 48 -0.46 16.41 -9.65
CA LEU A 48 0.47 16.53 -8.53
C LEU A 48 1.95 16.53 -8.97
N ILE A 49 2.19 16.45 -10.26
CA ILE A 49 3.47 16.59 -10.93
C ILE A 49 3.26 17.47 -12.17
N ARG A 50 4.21 18.28 -12.52
CA ARG A 50 4.15 19.01 -13.78
C ARG A 50 4.24 18.01 -14.94
N GLU A 51 3.50 18.26 -16.02
CA GLU A 51 3.48 17.34 -17.17
C GLU A 51 4.88 17.16 -17.78
N GLU A 52 5.65 18.25 -17.86
CA GLU A 52 7.04 18.26 -18.31
C GLU A 52 8.01 17.50 -17.39
N ASP A 53 7.67 17.29 -16.12
CA ASP A 53 8.52 16.64 -15.12
C ASP A 53 8.25 15.13 -14.97
N LYS A 54 7.24 14.58 -15.65
CA LYS A 54 6.95 13.14 -15.58
C LYS A 54 8.11 12.28 -16.09
N GLU A 55 8.77 12.73 -17.14
CA GLU A 55 9.94 12.05 -17.72
C GLU A 55 11.10 12.06 -16.72
N ALA A 56 11.30 13.16 -16.01
CA ALA A 56 12.29 13.25 -14.95
C ALA A 56 12.06 12.25 -13.81
N LEU A 57 10.79 12.00 -13.43
CA LEU A 57 10.47 10.96 -12.45
C LEU A 57 10.88 9.56 -12.97
N ILE A 58 10.57 9.27 -14.23
CA ILE A 58 10.92 7.99 -14.86
C ILE A 58 12.44 7.80 -14.94
N GLU A 59 13.19 8.83 -15.28
CA GLU A 59 14.63 8.77 -15.47
C GLU A 59 15.42 8.82 -14.15
N ALA A 60 14.98 9.66 -13.20
CA ALA A 60 15.75 9.89 -11.99
C ALA A 60 15.29 8.99 -10.81
N ILE A 61 14.01 8.72 -10.65
CA ILE A 61 13.45 8.08 -9.45
C ILE A 61 13.16 6.59 -9.68
N VAL A 62 12.58 6.22 -10.84
CA VAL A 62 12.22 4.81 -11.10
C VAL A 62 13.44 3.88 -11.00
N PRO A 63 14.62 4.17 -11.57
CA PRO A 63 15.79 3.29 -11.46
C PRO A 63 16.31 3.10 -10.04
N ARG A 64 15.96 4.02 -9.13
CA ARG A 64 16.37 3.99 -7.72
C ARG A 64 15.32 3.38 -6.82
N SER A 65 14.19 2.96 -7.38
CA SER A 65 13.10 2.37 -6.62
C SER A 65 13.44 0.95 -6.19
N PHE A 66 13.50 0.71 -4.87
CA PHE A 66 13.54 -0.65 -4.35
C PHE A 66 12.20 -1.36 -4.57
N VAL A 67 11.09 -0.65 -4.32
CA VAL A 67 9.73 -1.06 -4.73
C VAL A 67 9.04 0.16 -5.31
N ILE A 68 8.38 0.03 -6.46
CA ILE A 68 7.49 1.06 -7.01
C ILE A 68 6.05 0.57 -7.06
N THR A 69 5.09 1.42 -6.68
CA THR A 69 3.68 1.03 -6.49
C THR A 69 2.71 1.82 -7.37
N PRO A 70 2.83 1.79 -8.70
CA PRO A 70 1.93 2.52 -9.59
C PRO A 70 0.51 1.99 -9.52
N ASN A 71 -0.46 2.89 -9.57
CA ASN A 71 -1.83 2.52 -9.92
C ASN A 71 -1.92 2.23 -11.44
N ARG A 72 -3.11 1.76 -11.89
CA ARG A 72 -3.31 1.41 -13.31
C ARG A 72 -2.93 2.53 -14.27
N HIS A 73 -3.34 3.77 -13.98
CA HIS A 73 -3.09 4.91 -14.89
C HIS A 73 -1.61 5.30 -14.91
N GLU A 74 -0.96 5.32 -13.76
CA GLU A 74 0.48 5.55 -13.64
C GLU A 74 1.28 4.46 -14.35
N ALA A 75 0.87 3.20 -14.20
CA ALA A 75 1.49 2.08 -14.91
C ALA A 75 1.27 2.14 -16.43
N GLU A 76 0.09 2.57 -16.89
CA GLU A 76 -0.17 2.82 -18.33
C GLU A 76 0.76 3.90 -18.90
N ASP A 77 0.91 5.01 -18.15
CA ASP A 77 1.78 6.12 -18.56
C ASP A 77 3.26 5.70 -18.60
N MET A 78 3.78 5.08 -17.53
CA MET A 78 5.18 4.64 -17.48
C MET A 78 5.50 3.51 -18.46
N ALA A 79 4.61 2.55 -18.63
CA ALA A 79 4.83 1.40 -19.53
C ALA A 79 4.44 1.70 -20.98
N GLN A 80 3.88 2.87 -21.29
CA GLN A 80 3.34 3.21 -22.61
C GLN A 80 2.46 2.09 -23.18
N THR A 81 1.48 1.64 -22.35
CA THR A 81 0.62 0.50 -22.70
C THR A 81 -0.73 0.61 -21.99
N LYS A 82 -1.81 0.17 -22.65
CA LYS A 82 -3.13 0.15 -22.01
C LYS A 82 -3.32 -1.10 -21.18
N ILE A 83 -3.89 -0.94 -19.99
CA ILE A 83 -4.15 -2.01 -19.03
C ILE A 83 -5.66 -2.24 -18.94
N LYS A 84 -6.11 -3.39 -19.44
CA LYS A 84 -7.51 -3.84 -19.37
C LYS A 84 -7.66 -5.17 -18.63
N THR A 85 -6.59 -5.95 -18.57
CA THR A 85 -6.57 -7.30 -18.02
C THR A 85 -5.39 -7.48 -17.07
N VAL A 86 -5.44 -8.53 -16.25
CA VAL A 86 -4.33 -8.99 -15.40
C VAL A 86 -3.05 -9.24 -16.22
N ASN A 87 -3.20 -9.78 -17.45
CA ASN A 87 -2.06 -10.00 -18.32
C ASN A 87 -1.41 -8.69 -18.81
N ASP A 88 -2.21 -7.65 -19.03
CA ASP A 88 -1.67 -6.34 -19.38
C ASP A 88 -0.93 -5.71 -18.18
N MET A 89 -1.42 -5.93 -16.94
CA MET A 89 -0.73 -5.52 -15.73
C MET A 89 0.65 -6.19 -15.62
N LYS A 90 0.74 -7.50 -15.90
CA LYS A 90 2.03 -8.23 -15.94
C LYS A 90 2.99 -7.64 -16.96
N LYS A 91 2.50 -7.34 -18.19
CA LYS A 91 3.32 -6.70 -19.23
C LYS A 91 3.81 -5.32 -18.79
N ALA A 92 2.92 -4.51 -18.20
CA ALA A 92 3.28 -3.19 -17.70
C ALA A 92 4.33 -3.28 -16.57
N ALA A 93 4.13 -4.17 -15.59
CA ALA A 93 5.10 -4.40 -14.51
C ALA A 93 6.48 -4.80 -15.05
N SER A 94 6.55 -5.73 -16.02
CA SER A 94 7.81 -6.11 -16.66
C SER A 94 8.48 -4.95 -17.41
N LYS A 95 7.70 -4.07 -18.06
CA LYS A 95 8.26 -2.89 -18.73
C LYS A 95 8.82 -1.90 -17.72
N ILE A 96 8.10 -1.64 -16.63
CA ILE A 96 8.55 -0.73 -15.56
C ILE A 96 9.81 -1.28 -14.86
N SER A 97 9.89 -2.59 -14.62
CA SER A 97 11.10 -3.21 -14.09
C SER A 97 12.32 -2.98 -14.99
N LYS A 98 12.13 -3.01 -16.32
CA LYS A 98 13.21 -2.71 -17.29
C LYS A 98 13.67 -1.25 -17.27
N LEU A 99 12.89 -0.33 -16.67
CA LEU A 99 13.31 1.04 -16.40
C LEU A 99 14.24 1.15 -15.19
N GLY A 100 14.51 0.05 -14.48
CA GLY A 100 15.46 -0.05 -13.39
C GLY A 100 14.85 -0.32 -12.01
N ALA A 101 13.53 -0.27 -11.86
CA ALA A 101 12.88 -0.59 -10.59
C ALA A 101 13.13 -2.07 -10.19
N LYS A 102 13.58 -2.32 -8.95
CA LYS A 102 13.90 -3.66 -8.48
C LYS A 102 12.65 -4.52 -8.28
N ALA A 103 11.58 -3.95 -7.75
CA ALA A 103 10.27 -4.59 -7.62
C ALA A 103 9.17 -3.64 -8.06
N VAL A 104 8.12 -4.16 -8.70
CA VAL A 104 7.00 -3.37 -9.22
C VAL A 104 5.69 -3.95 -8.74
N VAL A 105 4.89 -3.15 -8.02
CA VAL A 105 3.53 -3.52 -7.61
C VAL A 105 2.53 -2.70 -8.42
N VAL A 106 1.90 -3.28 -9.42
CA VAL A 106 0.82 -2.63 -10.17
C VAL A 106 -0.50 -2.82 -9.45
N LYS A 107 -1.10 -1.71 -8.98
CA LYS A 107 -2.38 -1.70 -8.25
C LYS A 107 -3.56 -1.77 -9.23
N GLY A 108 -4.42 -2.78 -9.08
CA GLY A 108 -5.57 -3.02 -9.97
C GLY A 108 -6.90 -2.45 -9.48
N GLY A 109 -6.91 -1.67 -8.42
CA GLY A 109 -8.15 -1.11 -7.83
C GLY A 109 -9.07 -0.36 -8.80
N HIS A 110 -8.54 0.14 -9.92
CA HIS A 110 -9.29 0.81 -10.98
C HIS A 110 -9.84 -0.14 -12.08
N LEU A 111 -9.55 -1.45 -12.01
CA LEU A 111 -10.19 -2.43 -12.88
C LEU A 111 -11.60 -2.72 -12.37
N LYS A 112 -12.55 -2.94 -13.28
CA LYS A 112 -13.93 -3.31 -12.92
C LYS A 112 -13.98 -4.77 -12.48
N GLY A 113 -14.81 -5.08 -11.49
CA GLY A 113 -15.04 -6.44 -11.01
C GLY A 113 -15.42 -6.48 -9.53
N ALA A 114 -15.87 -7.67 -9.08
CA ALA A 114 -16.17 -7.94 -7.67
C ALA A 114 -14.89 -7.99 -6.82
N ASP A 115 -13.77 -8.34 -7.45
CA ASP A 115 -12.46 -8.43 -6.81
C ASP A 115 -11.53 -7.30 -7.25
N VAL A 116 -10.54 -7.03 -6.42
CA VAL A 116 -9.36 -6.22 -6.74
C VAL A 116 -8.18 -7.15 -6.89
N THR A 117 -7.43 -6.97 -7.97
CA THR A 117 -6.22 -7.76 -8.22
C THR A 117 -5.03 -6.84 -8.34
N ASP A 118 -4.04 -7.01 -7.47
CA ASP A 118 -2.75 -6.33 -7.51
C ASP A 118 -1.67 -7.34 -7.92
N ILE A 119 -0.61 -6.88 -8.59
CA ILE A 119 0.45 -7.75 -9.12
C ILE A 119 1.81 -7.23 -8.66
N LEU A 120 2.56 -8.08 -7.99
CA LEU A 120 3.99 -7.89 -7.75
C LEU A 120 4.79 -8.59 -8.84
N HIS A 121 5.71 -7.86 -9.46
CA HIS A 121 6.81 -8.40 -10.28
C HIS A 121 8.13 -8.16 -9.54
N TYR A 122 8.81 -9.23 -9.21
CA TYR A 122 10.08 -9.21 -8.49
C TYR A 122 10.93 -10.41 -8.89
N ASP A 123 12.20 -10.20 -9.15
CA ASP A 123 13.19 -11.25 -9.52
C ASP A 123 12.73 -12.15 -10.69
N GLY A 124 12.08 -11.52 -11.69
CA GLY A 124 11.54 -12.21 -12.86
C GLY A 124 10.22 -12.94 -12.65
N GLU A 125 9.75 -13.07 -11.40
CA GLU A 125 8.55 -13.79 -11.03
C GLU A 125 7.36 -12.85 -10.82
N PHE A 126 6.14 -13.42 -10.87
CA PHE A 126 4.90 -12.72 -10.59
C PHE A 126 4.17 -13.32 -9.41
N LYS A 127 3.81 -12.48 -8.43
CA LYS A 127 2.84 -12.83 -7.41
C LYS A 127 1.56 -12.02 -7.62
N ILE A 128 0.42 -12.69 -7.57
CA ILE A 128 -0.90 -12.09 -7.77
C ILE A 128 -1.63 -12.07 -6.43
N PHE A 129 -2.15 -10.92 -6.06
CA PHE A 129 -2.98 -10.73 -4.88
C PHE A 129 -4.40 -10.43 -5.33
N THR A 130 -5.35 -11.28 -4.95
CA THR A 130 -6.78 -11.08 -5.26
C THR A 130 -7.56 -11.04 -3.97
N LYS A 131 -8.39 -10.02 -3.81
CA LYS A 131 -9.18 -9.78 -2.61
C LYS A 131 -10.55 -9.19 -2.97
N PRO A 132 -11.60 -9.45 -2.18
CA PRO A 132 -12.91 -8.85 -2.41
C PRO A 132 -12.82 -7.32 -2.40
N ARG A 133 -13.54 -6.69 -3.33
CA ARG A 133 -13.62 -5.25 -3.39
C ARG A 133 -14.48 -4.71 -2.24
N VAL A 134 -13.89 -3.88 -1.40
CA VAL A 134 -14.65 -3.09 -0.43
C VAL A 134 -15.36 -1.96 -1.18
N ILE A 135 -16.69 -1.88 -1.04
CA ILE A 135 -17.51 -0.87 -1.72
C ILE A 135 -17.45 0.43 -0.91
N VAL A 136 -16.30 1.08 -0.93
CA VAL A 136 -16.06 2.36 -0.26
C VAL A 136 -15.17 3.22 -1.16
N GLU A 137 -15.53 4.48 -1.36
CA GLU A 137 -14.60 5.44 -1.95
C GLU A 137 -13.54 5.84 -0.93
N ALA A 138 -12.48 5.04 -0.85
CA ALA A 138 -11.40 5.27 0.10
C ALA A 138 -10.48 6.41 -0.33
N HIS A 139 -9.96 7.17 0.65
CA HIS A 139 -8.93 8.19 0.47
C HIS A 139 -7.66 7.81 1.23
N GLY A 140 -6.49 8.11 0.64
CA GLY A 140 -5.18 7.85 1.26
C GLY A 140 -4.66 6.42 1.07
N GLY A 141 -5.40 5.52 0.39
CA GLY A 141 -5.04 4.11 0.25
C GLY A 141 -3.67 3.88 -0.39
N GLY A 142 -3.34 4.58 -1.50
CA GLY A 142 -2.04 4.44 -2.18
C GLY A 142 -0.87 4.81 -1.29
N CYS A 143 -0.94 5.99 -0.66
CA CYS A 143 0.09 6.48 0.24
C CYS A 143 0.27 5.57 1.48
N THR A 144 -0.83 5.06 2.04
CA THR A 144 -0.79 4.15 3.18
C THR A 144 -0.18 2.80 2.79
N PHE A 145 -0.51 2.28 1.59
CA PHE A 145 0.05 1.04 1.07
C PHE A 145 1.57 1.12 0.91
N SER A 146 2.06 2.14 0.21
CA SER A 146 3.50 2.33 0.03
C SER A 146 4.24 2.57 1.34
N ALA A 147 3.62 3.26 2.32
CA ALA A 147 4.18 3.44 3.65
C ALA A 147 4.23 2.11 4.43
N ALA A 148 3.19 1.27 4.33
CA ALA A 148 3.17 -0.05 4.96
C ALA A 148 4.27 -0.96 4.40
N ILE A 149 4.47 -1.00 3.06
CA ILE A 149 5.58 -1.74 2.45
C ILE A 149 6.92 -1.25 3.01
N ALA A 150 7.15 0.07 3.06
CA ALA A 150 8.39 0.63 3.61
C ALA A 150 8.60 0.25 5.07
N ALA A 151 7.54 0.25 5.88
CA ALA A 151 7.61 -0.15 7.29
C ALA A 151 7.98 -1.63 7.44
N TYR A 152 7.38 -2.54 6.66
CA TYR A 152 7.72 -3.96 6.70
C TYR A 152 9.15 -4.22 6.19
N LEU A 153 9.62 -3.51 5.16
CA LEU A 153 11.02 -3.58 4.72
C LEU A 153 11.99 -3.08 5.80
N ALA A 154 11.61 -2.05 6.56
CA ALA A 154 12.41 -1.55 7.70
C ALA A 154 12.45 -2.54 8.87
N LEU A 155 11.46 -3.43 8.99
CA LEU A 155 11.41 -4.56 9.92
C LEU A 155 12.12 -5.81 9.39
N ASP A 156 12.91 -5.67 8.32
CA ASP A 156 13.74 -6.71 7.68
C ASP A 156 12.95 -7.86 7.03
N TYR A 157 11.64 -7.67 6.73
CA TYR A 157 10.93 -8.59 5.85
C TYR A 157 11.48 -8.51 4.42
N ASP A 158 11.46 -9.63 3.70
CA ASP A 158 11.77 -9.63 2.27
C ASP A 158 10.68 -8.90 1.45
N VAL A 159 10.95 -8.65 0.17
CA VAL A 159 10.02 -7.90 -0.71
C VAL A 159 8.65 -8.58 -0.81
N VAL A 160 8.63 -9.90 -0.95
CA VAL A 160 7.40 -10.67 -1.15
C VAL A 160 6.56 -10.68 0.12
N GLU A 161 7.19 -10.85 1.26
CA GLU A 161 6.57 -10.81 2.59
C GLU A 161 6.07 -9.40 2.92
N ALA A 162 6.91 -8.37 2.69
CA ALA A 162 6.56 -6.97 2.95
C ALA A 162 5.32 -6.53 2.15
N VAL A 163 5.26 -6.88 0.86
CA VAL A 163 4.09 -6.59 0.02
C VAL A 163 2.88 -7.40 0.48
N THR A 164 3.04 -8.70 0.82
CA THR A 164 1.94 -9.54 1.30
C THR A 164 1.30 -8.97 2.57
N LYS A 165 2.13 -8.61 3.55
CA LYS A 165 1.66 -8.00 4.81
C LYS A 165 1.01 -6.62 4.59
N ALA A 166 1.54 -5.84 3.65
CA ALA A 166 0.94 -4.56 3.29
C ALA A 166 -0.43 -4.72 2.62
N GLU A 167 -0.63 -5.78 1.81
CA GLU A 167 -1.93 -6.12 1.22
C GLU A 167 -2.98 -6.46 2.28
N GLU A 168 -2.61 -7.30 3.27
CA GLU A 168 -3.46 -7.68 4.40
C GLU A 168 -3.79 -6.45 5.27
N PHE A 169 -2.77 -5.65 5.59
CA PHE A 169 -2.93 -4.39 6.33
C PHE A 169 -3.90 -3.44 5.64
N MET A 170 -3.78 -3.27 4.31
CA MET A 170 -4.64 -2.38 3.54
C MET A 170 -6.08 -2.88 3.47
N GLN A 171 -6.31 -4.19 3.37
CA GLN A 171 -7.66 -4.75 3.39
C GLN A 171 -8.38 -4.35 4.69
N ASN A 172 -7.72 -4.48 5.84
CA ASN A 172 -8.25 -4.04 7.11
C ASN A 172 -8.45 -2.51 7.17
N ALA A 173 -7.45 -1.74 6.76
CA ALA A 173 -7.49 -0.28 6.80
C ALA A 173 -8.65 0.31 5.95
N ILE A 174 -8.96 -0.32 4.83
CA ILE A 174 -10.09 0.08 3.96
C ILE A 174 -11.42 -0.40 4.56
N THR A 175 -11.50 -1.66 5.01
CA THR A 175 -12.73 -2.25 5.56
C THR A 175 -13.23 -1.48 6.77
N TYR A 176 -12.31 -1.05 7.65
CA TYR A 176 -12.62 -0.30 8.87
C TYR A 176 -12.25 1.20 8.74
N GLY A 177 -12.43 1.75 7.54
CA GLY A 177 -12.25 3.18 7.28
C GLY A 177 -13.16 4.05 8.15
N LEU A 178 -12.71 5.27 8.43
CA LEU A 178 -13.41 6.19 9.34
C LEU A 178 -14.31 7.14 8.55
N ALA A 179 -15.62 6.91 8.57
CA ALA A 179 -16.61 7.80 7.93
C ALA A 179 -16.82 9.08 8.77
N VAL A 180 -15.89 10.04 8.70
CA VAL A 180 -15.91 11.27 9.51
C VAL A 180 -16.58 12.47 8.82
N GLY A 181 -17.10 12.30 7.62
CA GLY A 181 -17.72 13.40 6.86
C GLY A 181 -18.51 12.93 5.65
N LYS A 182 -18.91 13.87 4.79
CA LYS A 182 -19.68 13.61 3.55
C LYS A 182 -18.81 13.23 2.34
N GLY A 183 -17.49 13.30 2.48
CA GLY A 183 -16.53 13.01 1.42
C GLY A 183 -16.09 11.55 1.38
N ARG A 184 -14.97 11.30 0.69
CA ARG A 184 -14.34 10.00 0.65
C ARG A 184 -13.92 9.55 2.05
N VAL A 185 -14.03 8.25 2.31
CA VAL A 185 -13.70 7.67 3.62
C VAL A 185 -12.18 7.53 3.75
N PRO A 186 -11.53 8.19 4.72
CA PRO A 186 -10.12 7.94 5.00
C PRO A 186 -9.90 6.50 5.40
N VAL A 187 -8.84 5.87 4.87
CA VAL A 187 -8.40 4.57 5.38
C VAL A 187 -7.98 4.68 6.84
N ASN A 188 -8.21 3.63 7.62
CA ASN A 188 -7.86 3.58 9.04
C ASN A 188 -6.58 2.75 9.28
N PRO A 189 -5.39 3.36 9.37
CA PRO A 189 -4.15 2.63 9.64
C PRO A 189 -4.11 1.95 11.01
N MET A 190 -4.99 2.34 11.93
CA MET A 190 -5.10 1.78 13.28
C MET A 190 -6.08 0.61 13.36
N ALA A 191 -6.73 0.23 12.24
CA ALA A 191 -7.80 -0.76 12.22
C ALA A 191 -7.39 -2.09 12.86
N THR A 192 -6.22 -2.61 12.52
CA THR A 192 -5.71 -3.87 13.09
C THR A 192 -5.53 -3.78 14.61
N LEU A 193 -4.95 -2.67 15.09
CA LEU A 193 -4.76 -2.45 16.51
C LEU A 193 -6.09 -2.35 17.28
N PHE A 194 -7.05 -1.62 16.73
CA PHE A 194 -8.37 -1.49 17.34
C PHE A 194 -9.12 -2.83 17.37
N ASN A 195 -9.04 -3.63 16.30
CA ASN A 195 -9.64 -4.94 16.25
C ASN A 195 -9.04 -5.90 17.28
N GLU A 196 -7.72 -5.89 17.48
CA GLU A 196 -7.06 -6.70 18.50
C GLU A 196 -7.42 -6.24 19.93
N ALA A 197 -7.49 -4.92 20.15
CA ALA A 197 -7.93 -4.38 21.44
C ALA A 197 -9.41 -4.75 21.74
N GLU A 198 -10.28 -4.75 20.73
CA GLU A 198 -11.67 -5.13 20.92
C GLU A 198 -11.83 -6.61 21.19
N LYS A 199 -11.06 -7.48 20.53
CA LYS A 199 -11.02 -8.92 20.86
C LYS A 199 -10.66 -9.14 22.33
N TYR A 200 -9.69 -8.41 22.85
CA TYR A 200 -9.29 -8.52 24.25
C TYR A 200 -10.43 -8.10 25.19
N ARG A 201 -11.14 -7.01 24.90
CA ARG A 201 -12.30 -6.58 25.67
C ARG A 201 -13.40 -7.64 25.70
N VAL A 202 -13.72 -8.21 24.54
CA VAL A 202 -14.74 -9.27 24.44
C VAL A 202 -14.34 -10.49 25.27
N LEU A 203 -13.06 -10.89 25.26
CA LEU A 203 -12.58 -11.99 26.09
C LEU A 203 -12.69 -11.69 27.59
N GLU A 204 -12.36 -10.46 28.02
CA GLU A 204 -12.57 -10.04 29.42
C GLU A 204 -14.06 -10.10 29.82
N ASP A 205 -14.95 -9.60 28.95
CA ASP A 205 -16.38 -9.58 29.22
C ASP A 205 -16.97 -11.00 29.29
N VAL A 206 -16.52 -11.92 28.41
CA VAL A 206 -16.89 -13.34 28.47
C VAL A 206 -16.39 -13.99 29.75
N SER A 207 -15.13 -13.71 30.17
CA SER A 207 -14.61 -14.25 31.43
C SER A 207 -15.40 -13.78 32.64
N LYS A 208 -15.73 -12.49 32.71
CA LYS A 208 -16.56 -11.93 33.79
C LYS A 208 -17.98 -12.52 33.80
N ALA A 209 -18.56 -12.73 32.62
CA ALA A 209 -19.88 -13.37 32.51
C ALA A 209 -19.82 -14.83 32.98
N ALA A 210 -18.77 -15.58 32.65
CA ALA A 210 -18.58 -16.94 33.10
C ALA A 210 -18.47 -17.03 34.64
N GLU A 211 -17.65 -16.17 35.25
CA GLU A 211 -17.53 -16.06 36.73
C GLU A 211 -18.87 -15.75 37.36
N THR A 212 -19.64 -14.80 36.80
CA THR A 212 -21.00 -14.47 37.31
C THR A 212 -21.94 -15.65 37.26
N ILE A 213 -21.88 -16.47 36.18
CA ILE A 213 -22.74 -17.67 36.05
C ILE A 213 -22.29 -18.76 37.05
N GLU A 214 -20.99 -18.92 37.29
CA GLU A 214 -20.49 -19.87 38.29
C GLU A 214 -20.95 -19.49 39.71
N ASP A 215 -20.99 -18.19 40.02
CA ASP A 215 -21.48 -17.68 41.31
C ASP A 215 -23.01 -17.79 41.46
N HIS A 216 -23.73 -17.98 40.35
CA HIS A 216 -25.20 -18.05 40.30
C HIS A 216 -25.67 -19.33 39.57
N PRO A 217 -25.46 -20.53 40.16
CA PRO A 217 -25.76 -21.81 39.48
C PRO A 217 -27.25 -22.00 39.15
N GLU A 218 -28.15 -21.22 39.75
CA GLU A 218 -29.57 -21.19 39.43
C GLU A 218 -29.88 -20.77 37.99
N PHE A 219 -28.94 -20.11 37.29
CA PHE A 219 -29.10 -19.74 35.89
C PHE A 219 -28.61 -20.82 34.90
N LEU A 220 -27.96 -21.88 35.38
CA LEU A 220 -27.55 -22.98 34.52
C LEU A 220 -28.81 -23.84 34.22
N PRO A 221 -29.18 -24.04 32.93
CA PRO A 221 -30.23 -24.97 32.60
C PRO A 221 -29.82 -26.38 33.05
N TYR A 222 -30.75 -27.10 33.62
CA TYR A 222 -30.53 -28.50 34.03
C TYR A 222 -30.01 -29.29 32.82
N MET A 223 -28.76 -29.73 32.91
CA MET A 223 -28.20 -30.72 31.99
C MET A 223 -28.64 -32.11 32.43
#